data_03aa167a306be462f9f1d9007c605f7e
#
_entry.id   03aa167a306be462f9f1d9007c605f7e
#
_cell.length_a   1.000
_cell.length_b   1.000
_cell.length_c   1.000
_cell.angle_alpha   90.00
_cell.angle_beta   90.00
_cell.angle_gamma   90.00
#
_symmetry.space_group_name_H-M   'P 1'
#
loop_
_entity.id
_entity.type
_entity.pdbx_description
1 polymer ?
#
loop_
_entity_poly.entity_id
_entity_poly.type
_entity_poly.pdbx_seq_one_letter_code
_entity_poly.pdbx_strand_id
1 'polypeptide(L)'
;MNAVLISAEELRESTEKDLRLLDVRWQLGDPDGPQHYQNGHIPGAVFVDLDTELAALPSPARGRHPLPDPSRLQKCARSWGLCTGDPVVVYDAIGGMSAARAWWLLRWAGIADVRILDGGLPSWIRSGGELATGVEPDPAPGDIEFRPGRLPVIDADAVARWEGVLLDARAAERYRGEQEHLDPRAGHIPGAISAPSSENLDQDGCFLPEDLLRERFGEIGEAPVAVYCGSGVTAAHAIAALAVVGVQAALYPGSWSQWAHDPKRPVATGV
;
A
#
# COMPACT_ATOMS: atom_id res chain seq x y z
N MET A 1 15.57 -5.11 11.08
CA MET A 1 14.76 -4.75 9.89
C MET A 1 14.79 -3.24 9.79
N ASN A 2 14.85 -2.68 8.58
CA ASN A 2 14.73 -1.22 8.43
C ASN A 2 13.35 -0.78 8.89
N ALA A 3 13.23 0.45 9.43
CA ALA A 3 11.96 1.01 9.85
C ALA A 3 10.94 1.02 8.71
N VAL A 4 9.69 0.73 9.01
CA VAL A 4 8.58 0.76 8.03
C VAL A 4 8.08 2.20 7.84
N LEU A 5 8.09 2.97 8.93
CA LEU A 5 7.57 4.32 9.01
C LEU A 5 8.71 5.32 9.25
N ILE A 6 8.48 6.56 8.86
CA ILE A 6 9.28 7.73 9.23
C ILE A 6 8.32 8.85 9.63
N SER A 7 8.59 9.53 10.74
CA SER A 7 7.79 10.68 11.14
C SER A 7 8.09 11.91 10.28
N ALA A 8 7.20 12.89 10.30
CA ALA A 8 7.39 14.15 9.58
C ALA A 8 8.57 14.95 10.16
N GLU A 9 8.79 14.88 11.47
CA GLU A 9 9.91 15.52 12.15
C GLU A 9 11.23 14.89 11.73
N GLU A 10 11.33 13.54 11.75
CA GLU A 10 12.52 12.81 11.31
C GLU A 10 12.84 13.10 9.83
N LEU A 11 11.81 13.15 8.97
CA LEU A 11 11.99 13.47 7.56
C LEU A 11 12.53 14.89 7.35
N ARG A 12 11.99 15.88 8.10
CA ARG A 12 12.46 17.29 8.03
C ARG A 12 13.90 17.46 8.52
N GLU A 13 14.30 16.69 9.51
CA GLU A 13 15.65 16.73 10.09
C GLU A 13 16.63 15.84 9.33
N SER A 14 16.13 15.04 8.37
CA SER A 14 16.96 14.10 7.63
C SER A 14 18.04 14.81 6.84
N THR A 15 19.24 14.33 7.02
CA THR A 15 20.43 14.73 6.21
C THR A 15 20.82 13.63 5.24
N GLU A 16 19.95 12.65 5.01
CA GLU A 16 20.21 11.54 4.10
C GLU A 16 20.42 12.07 2.68
N LYS A 17 21.61 11.81 2.16
CA LYS A 17 21.89 12.13 0.77
C LYS A 17 21.13 11.17 -0.13
N ASP A 18 20.71 11.68 -1.28
CA ASP A 18 20.03 10.89 -2.31
C ASP A 18 18.67 10.31 -1.86
N LEU A 19 18.07 10.86 -0.77
CA LEU A 19 16.71 10.51 -0.36
C LEU A 19 15.73 10.85 -1.48
N ARG A 20 14.92 9.85 -1.87
CA ARG A 20 13.87 10.00 -2.86
C ARG A 20 12.50 10.06 -2.21
N LEU A 21 11.75 11.09 -2.58
CA LEU A 21 10.37 11.29 -2.12
C LEU A 21 9.40 10.95 -3.26
N LEU A 22 8.44 10.05 -3.00
CA LEU A 22 7.43 9.66 -3.97
C LEU A 22 6.04 10.01 -3.43
N ASP A 23 5.34 10.88 -4.15
CA ASP A 23 3.96 11.28 -3.85
C ASP A 23 2.98 10.36 -4.58
N VAL A 24 2.31 9.48 -3.84
CA VAL A 24 1.31 8.54 -4.37
C VAL A 24 -0.08 9.09 -4.09
N ARG A 25 -0.40 10.23 -4.71
CA ARG A 25 -1.66 10.94 -4.49
C ARG A 25 -2.78 10.31 -5.32
N TRP A 26 -3.35 9.23 -4.77
CA TRP A 26 -4.42 8.48 -5.40
C TRP A 26 -5.53 8.17 -4.40
N GLN A 27 -6.76 8.29 -4.83
CA GLN A 27 -7.94 7.85 -4.10
C GLN A 27 -8.96 7.25 -5.06
N LEU A 28 -9.63 6.18 -4.65
CA LEU A 28 -10.62 5.53 -5.49
C LEU A 28 -11.78 6.47 -5.85
N GLY A 29 -12.01 6.65 -7.15
CA GLY A 29 -13.06 7.54 -7.66
C GLY A 29 -12.67 9.01 -7.76
N ASP A 30 -11.44 9.35 -7.42
CA ASP A 30 -10.86 10.70 -7.59
C ASP A 30 -9.81 10.68 -8.70
N PRO A 31 -10.07 11.29 -9.88
CA PRO A 31 -9.13 11.34 -10.98
C PRO A 31 -8.10 12.48 -10.83
N ASP A 32 -8.25 13.34 -9.81
CA ASP A 32 -7.53 14.62 -9.73
C ASP A 32 -6.20 14.53 -8.95
N GLY A 33 -5.68 13.31 -8.76
CA GLY A 33 -4.39 13.07 -8.08
C GLY A 33 -3.24 13.96 -8.60
N PRO A 34 -3.01 14.07 -9.92
CA PRO A 34 -2.00 14.98 -10.47
C PRO A 34 -2.24 16.46 -10.13
N GLN A 35 -3.50 16.89 -10.08
CA GLN A 35 -3.85 18.27 -9.72
C GLN A 35 -3.64 18.50 -8.22
N HIS A 36 -3.96 17.53 -7.37
CA HIS A 36 -3.69 17.61 -5.93
C HIS A 36 -2.19 17.74 -5.65
N TYR A 37 -1.35 16.98 -6.37
CA TYR A 37 0.10 17.13 -6.30
C TYR A 37 0.55 18.54 -6.69
N GLN A 38 0.08 19.06 -7.81
CA GLN A 38 0.44 20.41 -8.27
C GLN A 38 -0.02 21.53 -7.32
N ASN A 39 -1.12 21.31 -6.60
CA ASN A 39 -1.64 22.27 -5.62
C ASN A 39 -0.77 22.34 -4.35
N GLY A 40 0.00 21.28 -4.05
CA GLY A 40 0.91 21.24 -2.91
C GLY A 40 1.48 19.87 -2.66
N HIS A 41 2.81 19.77 -2.67
CA HIS A 41 3.57 18.54 -2.40
C HIS A 41 4.84 18.86 -1.60
N ILE A 42 5.50 17.83 -1.05
CA ILE A 42 6.79 18.00 -0.37
C ILE A 42 7.84 18.35 -1.42
N PRO A 43 8.65 19.43 -1.23
CA PRO A 43 9.65 19.86 -2.21
C PRO A 43 10.55 18.71 -2.69
N GLY A 44 10.72 18.60 -4.00
CA GLY A 44 11.53 17.56 -4.63
C GLY A 44 10.86 16.17 -4.72
N ALA A 45 9.60 16.03 -4.29
CA ALA A 45 8.87 14.78 -4.45
C ALA A 45 8.46 14.54 -5.91
N VAL A 46 8.56 13.30 -6.36
CA VAL A 46 8.09 12.85 -7.67
C VAL A 46 6.68 12.32 -7.53
N PHE A 47 5.76 12.78 -8.38
CA PHE A 47 4.42 12.21 -8.47
C PHE A 47 4.46 10.81 -9.07
N VAL A 48 3.74 9.87 -8.44
CA VAL A 48 3.61 8.48 -8.89
C VAL A 48 2.13 8.14 -9.09
N ASP A 49 1.76 7.84 -10.32
CA ASP A 49 0.41 7.43 -10.68
C ASP A 49 0.18 5.95 -10.33
N LEU A 50 -0.69 5.69 -9.37
CA LEU A 50 -0.96 4.32 -8.92
C LEU A 50 -1.54 3.43 -10.01
N ASP A 51 -2.48 3.95 -10.79
CA ASP A 51 -3.21 3.15 -11.79
C ASP A 51 -2.31 2.75 -12.97
N THR A 52 -1.41 3.63 -13.35
CA THR A 52 -0.58 3.42 -14.54
C THR A 52 0.83 2.93 -14.24
N GLU A 53 1.39 3.22 -13.07
CA GLU A 53 2.77 2.89 -12.71
C GLU A 53 2.88 1.79 -11.66
N LEU A 54 1.91 1.71 -10.69
CA LEU A 54 1.92 0.73 -9.61
C LEU A 54 0.93 -0.44 -9.82
N ALA A 55 0.28 -0.48 -10.97
CA ALA A 55 -0.64 -1.54 -11.35
C ALA A 55 -0.47 -1.94 -12.83
N ALA A 56 -0.83 -3.18 -13.14
CA ALA A 56 -1.04 -3.62 -14.51
C ALA A 56 -2.50 -3.36 -14.92
N LEU A 57 -2.79 -3.49 -16.21
CA LEU A 57 -4.14 -3.31 -16.74
C LEU A 57 -5.14 -4.21 -16.02
N PRO A 58 -6.28 -3.67 -15.58
CA PRO A 58 -7.32 -4.42 -14.89
C PRO A 58 -7.98 -5.46 -15.77
N SER A 59 -8.43 -6.55 -15.17
CA SER A 59 -9.34 -7.52 -15.80
C SER A 59 -10.09 -8.32 -14.73
N PRO A 60 -11.25 -8.91 -15.05
CA PRO A 60 -11.96 -9.81 -14.14
C PRO A 60 -11.08 -10.94 -13.59
N ALA A 61 -10.19 -11.50 -14.44
CA ALA A 61 -9.32 -12.59 -14.08
C ALA A 61 -8.12 -12.18 -13.21
N ARG A 62 -7.79 -10.90 -13.13
CA ARG A 62 -6.60 -10.40 -12.42
C ARG A 62 -6.92 -9.38 -11.31
N GLY A 63 -8.15 -8.91 -11.24
CA GLY A 63 -8.58 -7.84 -10.33
C GLY A 63 -8.37 -6.43 -10.91
N ARG A 64 -8.69 -5.39 -10.10
CA ARG A 64 -8.61 -3.99 -10.53
C ARG A 64 -7.18 -3.43 -10.55
N HIS A 65 -6.32 -3.82 -9.61
CA HIS A 65 -4.92 -3.36 -9.54
C HIS A 65 -3.96 -4.54 -9.47
N PRO A 66 -3.85 -5.36 -10.56
CA PRO A 66 -2.90 -6.47 -10.59
C PRO A 66 -1.47 -5.96 -10.36
N LEU A 67 -0.57 -6.83 -9.90
CA LEU A 67 0.85 -6.46 -9.83
C LEU A 67 1.35 -6.07 -11.21
N PRO A 68 2.12 -4.97 -11.32
CA PRO A 68 2.76 -4.59 -12.57
C PRO A 68 3.83 -5.62 -12.97
N ASP A 69 4.14 -5.67 -14.24
CA ASP A 69 5.32 -6.41 -14.70
C ASP A 69 6.59 -5.82 -14.07
N PRO A 70 7.50 -6.67 -13.54
CA PRO A 70 8.71 -6.18 -12.86
C PRO A 70 9.59 -5.28 -13.72
N SER A 71 9.70 -5.55 -15.02
CA SER A 71 10.52 -4.74 -15.93
C SER A 71 9.89 -3.37 -16.18
N ARG A 72 8.55 -3.32 -16.24
CA ARG A 72 7.80 -2.06 -16.33
C ARG A 72 7.95 -1.24 -15.05
N LEU A 73 7.76 -1.87 -13.89
CA LEU A 73 7.95 -1.19 -12.60
C LEU A 73 9.38 -0.66 -12.44
N GLN A 74 10.39 -1.43 -12.86
CA GLN A 74 11.78 -0.97 -12.85
C GLN A 74 12.00 0.24 -13.76
N LYS A 75 11.36 0.25 -14.93
CA LYS A 75 11.42 1.40 -15.83
C LYS A 75 10.81 2.65 -15.20
N CYS A 76 9.65 2.52 -14.55
CA CYS A 76 9.04 3.61 -13.79
C CYS A 76 9.95 4.07 -12.64
N ALA A 77 10.50 3.14 -11.85
CA ALA A 77 11.41 3.49 -10.75
C ALA A 77 12.64 4.26 -11.23
N ARG A 78 13.19 3.90 -12.38
CA ARG A 78 14.29 4.65 -13.02
C ARG A 78 13.85 6.04 -13.47
N SER A 79 12.64 6.21 -14.00
CA SER A 79 12.12 7.55 -14.35
C SER A 79 11.86 8.42 -13.12
N TRP A 80 11.59 7.83 -11.95
CA TRP A 80 11.52 8.56 -10.68
C TRP A 80 12.91 8.90 -10.11
N GLY A 81 13.98 8.57 -10.82
CA GLY A 81 15.36 8.86 -10.45
C GLY A 81 15.95 7.91 -9.40
N LEU A 82 15.35 6.73 -9.16
CA LEU A 82 15.85 5.81 -8.15
C LEU A 82 17.14 5.13 -8.61
N CYS A 83 18.17 5.23 -7.77
CA CYS A 83 19.42 4.52 -7.92
C CYS A 83 19.59 3.40 -6.89
N THR A 84 20.53 2.51 -7.16
CA THR A 84 20.83 1.40 -6.24
C THR A 84 21.39 1.93 -4.93
N GLY A 85 20.67 1.67 -3.83
CA GLY A 85 21.05 2.09 -2.48
C GLY A 85 20.37 3.36 -1.99
N ASP A 86 19.62 4.07 -2.84
CA ASP A 86 18.87 5.25 -2.43
C ASP A 86 17.85 4.88 -1.35
N PRO A 87 17.76 5.64 -0.25
CA PRO A 87 16.62 5.58 0.67
C PRO A 87 15.40 6.20 -0.01
N VAL A 88 14.23 5.58 0.21
CA VAL A 88 12.98 6.02 -0.41
C VAL A 88 11.94 6.29 0.68
N VAL A 89 11.28 7.44 0.62
CA VAL A 89 10.09 7.72 1.42
C VAL A 89 8.91 7.90 0.49
N VAL A 90 7.86 7.15 0.75
CA VAL A 90 6.60 7.23 0.00
C VAL A 90 5.53 7.89 0.87
N TYR A 91 4.68 8.72 0.28
CA TYR A 91 3.59 9.34 1.03
C TYR A 91 2.34 9.55 0.16
N ASP A 92 1.24 9.80 0.82
CA ASP A 92 -0.03 10.23 0.23
C ASP A 92 -0.68 11.32 1.11
N ALA A 93 -1.97 11.57 0.95
CA ALA A 93 -2.72 12.50 1.80
C ALA A 93 -3.84 11.81 2.61
N ILE A 94 -3.82 10.46 2.68
CA ILE A 94 -4.89 9.66 3.27
C ILE A 94 -4.36 8.59 4.23
N GLY A 95 -3.34 8.92 5.01
CA GLY A 95 -2.81 8.06 6.06
C GLY A 95 -2.01 6.84 5.56
N GLY A 96 -1.36 6.95 4.40
CA GLY A 96 -0.53 5.87 3.86
C GLY A 96 -1.30 4.81 3.07
N MET A 97 -2.61 4.98 2.86
CA MET A 97 -3.46 3.97 2.21
C MET A 97 -3.02 3.64 0.78
N SER A 98 -2.57 4.64 0.02
CA SER A 98 -2.07 4.48 -1.34
C SER A 98 -0.55 4.37 -1.37
N ALA A 99 0.15 5.13 -0.53
CA ALA A 99 1.61 5.09 -0.41
C ALA A 99 2.12 3.70 -0.04
N ALA A 100 1.39 2.96 0.79
CA ALA A 100 1.74 1.59 1.15
C ALA A 100 1.81 0.63 -0.05
N ARG A 101 1.07 0.91 -1.14
CA ARG A 101 1.19 0.13 -2.37
C ARG A 101 2.56 0.31 -3.02
N ALA A 102 3.08 1.54 -3.09
CA ALA A 102 4.43 1.80 -3.56
C ALA A 102 5.48 1.19 -2.62
N TRP A 103 5.35 1.40 -1.30
CA TRP A 103 6.21 0.79 -0.29
C TRP A 103 6.30 -0.73 -0.48
N TRP A 104 5.16 -1.41 -0.61
CA TRP A 104 5.12 -2.86 -0.76
C TRP A 104 5.79 -3.32 -2.05
N LEU A 105 5.50 -2.66 -3.19
CA LEU A 105 6.07 -2.99 -4.49
C LEU A 105 7.58 -2.80 -4.53
N LEU A 106 8.09 -1.71 -3.98
CA LEU A 106 9.52 -1.43 -3.93
C LEU A 106 10.26 -2.41 -3.01
N ARG A 107 9.67 -2.74 -1.85
CA ARG A 107 10.19 -3.79 -0.96
C ARG A 107 10.16 -5.16 -1.62
N TRP A 108 9.06 -5.50 -2.30
CA TRP A 108 8.94 -6.73 -3.07
C TRP A 108 9.97 -6.80 -4.20
N ALA A 109 10.27 -5.68 -4.84
CA ALA A 109 11.28 -5.56 -5.88
C ALA A 109 12.74 -5.61 -5.37
N GLY A 110 12.94 -5.55 -4.03
CA GLY A 110 14.23 -5.74 -3.39
C GLY A 110 14.91 -4.48 -2.88
N ILE A 111 14.25 -3.32 -2.87
CA ILE A 111 14.77 -2.13 -2.22
C ILE A 111 14.68 -2.31 -0.70
N ALA A 112 15.80 -2.18 -0.03
CA ALA A 112 15.88 -2.47 1.40
C ALA A 112 15.35 -1.32 2.28
N ASP A 113 15.60 -0.08 1.90
CA ASP A 113 15.19 1.12 2.65
C ASP A 113 14.07 1.84 1.92
N VAL A 114 12.83 1.44 2.24
CA VAL A 114 11.61 2.12 1.81
C VAL A 114 10.77 2.35 3.04
N ARG A 115 10.42 3.59 3.32
CA ARG A 115 9.64 4.01 4.47
C ARG A 115 8.37 4.74 4.03
N ILE A 116 7.30 4.62 4.79
CA ILE A 116 6.06 5.39 4.61
C ILE A 116 6.14 6.61 5.52
N LEU A 117 5.85 7.80 5.01
CA LEU A 117 5.68 9.00 5.85
C LEU A 117 4.42 8.83 6.70
N ASP A 118 4.60 8.71 8.00
CA ASP A 118 3.51 8.51 8.95
C ASP A 118 2.57 9.71 8.99
N GLY A 119 1.28 9.48 8.79
CA GLY A 119 0.26 10.50 8.63
C GLY A 119 0.35 11.30 7.30
N GLY A 120 1.28 10.95 6.41
CA GLY A 120 1.40 11.49 5.05
C GLY A 120 1.56 13.01 4.98
N LEU A 121 1.09 13.62 3.87
CA LEU A 121 1.18 15.06 3.66
C LEU A 121 0.52 15.90 4.78
N PRO A 122 -0.62 15.51 5.36
CA PRO A 122 -1.18 16.23 6.50
C PRO A 122 -0.23 16.32 7.71
N SER A 123 0.49 15.23 8.03
CA SER A 123 1.48 15.21 9.11
C SER A 123 2.66 16.13 8.80
N TRP A 124 3.15 16.11 7.56
CA TRP A 124 4.20 17.02 7.09
C TRP A 124 3.80 18.50 7.29
N ILE A 125 2.58 18.86 6.89
CA ILE A 125 2.07 20.24 7.06
C ILE A 125 1.95 20.60 8.55
N ARG A 126 1.40 19.70 9.39
CA ARG A 126 1.30 19.92 10.85
C ARG A 126 2.66 20.12 11.51
N SER A 127 3.69 19.43 11.04
CA SER A 127 5.06 19.59 11.55
C SER A 127 5.73 20.91 11.11
N GLY A 128 5.06 21.72 10.28
CA GLY A 128 5.59 22.98 9.72
C GLY A 128 6.49 22.75 8.50
N GLY A 129 6.35 21.63 7.80
CA GLY A 129 7.04 21.38 6.55
C GLY A 129 6.58 22.31 5.43
N GLU A 130 7.52 22.75 4.59
CA GLU A 130 7.23 23.58 3.43
C GLU A 130 6.55 22.78 2.32
N LEU A 131 5.78 23.46 1.48
CA LEU A 131 5.18 22.90 0.27
C LEU A 131 5.72 23.59 -0.97
N ALA A 132 6.01 22.80 -1.99
CA ALA A 132 6.17 23.24 -3.37
C ALA A 132 4.82 23.14 -4.11
N THR A 133 4.68 23.92 -5.17
CA THR A 133 3.50 23.93 -6.05
C THR A 133 3.93 23.86 -7.51
N GLY A 134 3.04 23.37 -8.36
CA GLY A 134 3.34 23.18 -9.79
C GLY A 134 3.96 21.80 -10.05
N VAL A 135 4.74 21.68 -11.09
CA VAL A 135 5.40 20.44 -11.50
C VAL A 135 6.89 20.55 -11.21
N GLU A 136 7.42 19.61 -10.46
CA GLU A 136 8.87 19.49 -10.27
C GLU A 136 9.54 19.07 -11.57
N PRO A 137 10.80 19.50 -11.81
CA PRO A 137 11.58 19.00 -12.94
C PRO A 137 11.76 17.48 -12.87
N ASP A 138 11.62 16.80 -14.00
CA ASP A 138 11.92 15.38 -14.07
C ASP A 138 13.35 15.07 -13.57
N PRO A 139 13.51 14.15 -12.63
CA PRO A 139 14.84 13.76 -12.17
C PRO A 139 15.62 13.09 -13.31
N ALA A 140 16.96 13.13 -13.22
CA ALA A 140 17.78 12.30 -14.09
C ALA A 140 17.40 10.83 -13.88
N PRO A 141 17.28 10.02 -14.95
CA PRO A 141 16.95 8.60 -14.81
C PRO A 141 17.94 7.86 -13.91
N GLY A 142 17.40 7.10 -12.97
CA GLY A 142 18.20 6.26 -12.08
C GLY A 142 18.69 4.96 -12.73
N ASP A 143 19.46 4.19 -11.97
CA ASP A 143 20.06 2.93 -12.41
C ASP A 143 19.56 1.68 -11.67
N ILE A 144 18.55 1.83 -10.82
CA ILE A 144 18.05 0.75 -9.95
C ILE A 144 17.82 -0.56 -10.71
N GLU A 145 18.21 -1.67 -10.12
CA GLU A 145 17.93 -3.02 -10.60
C GLU A 145 17.06 -3.79 -9.63
N PHE A 146 15.92 -4.28 -10.12
CA PHE A 146 14.95 -5.02 -9.31
C PHE A 146 15.27 -6.51 -9.23
N ARG A 147 15.03 -7.05 -8.04
CA ARG A 147 15.09 -8.49 -7.74
C ARG A 147 13.79 -8.91 -7.06
N PRO A 148 12.69 -9.08 -7.84
CA PRO A 148 11.35 -9.33 -7.30
C PRO A 148 11.27 -10.59 -6.45
N GLY A 149 10.23 -10.69 -5.61
CA GLY A 149 9.96 -11.86 -4.78
C GLY A 149 10.51 -11.77 -3.36
N ARG A 150 10.88 -10.57 -2.90
CA ARG A 150 11.37 -10.36 -1.53
C ARG A 150 10.25 -10.31 -0.48
N LEU A 151 9.01 -10.09 -0.89
CA LEU A 151 7.83 -10.21 -0.05
C LEU A 151 6.93 -11.32 -0.59
N PRO A 152 6.21 -12.06 0.28
CA PRO A 152 5.39 -13.17 -0.16
C PRO A 152 4.12 -12.71 -0.88
N VAL A 153 3.79 -13.43 -1.95
CA VAL A 153 2.58 -13.24 -2.77
C VAL A 153 1.86 -14.57 -2.87
N ILE A 154 0.55 -14.55 -2.79
CA ILE A 154 -0.30 -15.72 -3.01
C ILE A 154 -1.36 -15.42 -4.06
N ASP A 155 -1.78 -16.44 -4.78
CA ASP A 155 -2.84 -16.38 -5.76
C ASP A 155 -4.20 -16.83 -5.18
N ALA A 156 -5.24 -16.72 -5.99
CA ALA A 156 -6.60 -17.08 -5.59
C ALA A 156 -6.75 -18.56 -5.23
N ASP A 157 -5.95 -19.46 -5.82
CA ASP A 157 -6.01 -20.90 -5.51
C ASP A 157 -5.31 -21.22 -4.20
N ALA A 158 -4.23 -20.52 -3.89
CA ALA A 158 -3.56 -20.60 -2.60
C ALA A 158 -4.47 -20.05 -1.49
N VAL A 159 -5.16 -18.92 -1.72
CA VAL A 159 -6.14 -18.37 -0.78
C VAL A 159 -7.28 -19.34 -0.50
N ALA A 160 -7.80 -20.02 -1.52
CA ALA A 160 -8.89 -20.99 -1.35
C ALA A 160 -8.49 -22.20 -0.44
N ARG A 161 -7.20 -22.43 -0.26
CA ARG A 161 -6.64 -23.52 0.57
C ARG A 161 -5.79 -22.99 1.73
N TRP A 162 -5.96 -21.72 2.07
CA TRP A 162 -5.13 -21.09 3.10
C TRP A 162 -5.45 -21.65 4.48
N GLU A 163 -4.44 -22.19 5.15
CA GLU A 163 -4.57 -22.80 6.49
C GLU A 163 -4.14 -21.84 7.62
N GLY A 164 -3.72 -20.62 7.27
CA GLY A 164 -3.35 -19.58 8.23
C GLY A 164 -4.46 -18.55 8.44
N VAL A 165 -4.10 -17.41 9.00
CA VAL A 165 -4.99 -16.27 9.16
C VAL A 165 -5.10 -15.51 7.84
N LEU A 166 -6.32 -15.33 7.35
CA LEU A 166 -6.64 -14.52 6.18
C LEU A 166 -7.37 -13.24 6.61
N LEU A 167 -6.77 -12.09 6.37
CA LEU A 167 -7.33 -10.79 6.75
C LEU A 167 -7.98 -10.09 5.56
N ASP A 168 -9.21 -9.61 5.74
CA ASP A 168 -9.89 -8.70 4.82
C ASP A 168 -9.71 -7.26 5.29
N ALA A 169 -8.93 -6.49 4.58
CA ALA A 169 -8.58 -5.11 4.91
C ALA A 169 -9.61 -4.06 4.42
N ARG A 170 -10.76 -4.49 3.88
CA ARG A 170 -11.86 -3.59 3.48
C ARG A 170 -12.63 -3.10 4.70
N ALA A 171 -13.45 -2.06 4.49
CA ALA A 171 -14.43 -1.62 5.48
C ALA A 171 -15.35 -2.78 5.92
N ALA A 172 -15.72 -2.81 7.20
CA ALA A 172 -16.45 -3.92 7.81
C ALA A 172 -17.81 -4.18 7.16
N GLU A 173 -18.53 -3.15 6.72
CA GLU A 173 -19.80 -3.26 6.00
C GLU A 173 -19.65 -3.93 4.63
N ARG A 174 -18.49 -3.76 3.96
CA ARG A 174 -18.17 -4.49 2.73
C ARG A 174 -17.85 -5.96 3.01
N TYR A 175 -17.11 -6.22 4.09
CA TYR A 175 -16.85 -7.58 4.54
C TYR A 175 -18.15 -8.33 4.84
N ARG A 176 -19.08 -7.72 5.60
CA ARG A 176 -20.35 -8.35 5.95
C ARG A 176 -21.30 -8.51 4.74
N GLY A 177 -21.02 -7.87 3.61
CA GLY A 177 -21.86 -7.91 2.42
C GLY A 177 -23.06 -6.96 2.48
N GLU A 178 -23.06 -5.99 3.37
CA GLU A 178 -24.10 -4.97 3.53
C GLU A 178 -23.98 -3.87 2.46
N GLN A 179 -22.78 -3.62 1.98
CA GLN A 179 -22.50 -2.63 0.95
C GLN A 179 -21.52 -3.21 -0.08
N GLU A 180 -21.86 -3.16 -1.36
CA GLU A 180 -20.96 -3.43 -2.47
C GLU A 180 -21.41 -2.67 -3.72
N HIS A 181 -20.57 -1.74 -4.18
CA HIS A 181 -20.86 -0.89 -5.32
C HIS A 181 -19.83 -1.02 -6.45
N LEU A 182 -18.77 -1.81 -6.22
CA LEU A 182 -17.60 -1.89 -7.10
C LEU A 182 -17.46 -3.27 -7.75
N ASP A 183 -17.89 -4.29 -7.04
CA ASP A 183 -17.67 -5.69 -7.43
C ASP A 183 -19.02 -6.41 -7.62
N PRO A 184 -19.08 -7.46 -8.47
CA PRO A 184 -20.34 -8.10 -8.84
C PRO A 184 -21.02 -8.89 -7.72
N ARG A 185 -20.30 -9.18 -6.62
CA ARG A 185 -20.83 -9.91 -5.46
C ARG A 185 -20.44 -9.23 -4.16
N ALA A 186 -21.37 -9.16 -3.23
CA ALA A 186 -21.14 -8.67 -1.87
C ALA A 186 -20.70 -9.82 -0.94
N GLY A 187 -19.97 -9.50 0.11
CA GLY A 187 -19.47 -10.45 1.11
C GLY A 187 -17.95 -10.55 1.16
N HIS A 188 -17.43 -11.68 1.64
CA HIS A 188 -16.00 -11.90 1.87
C HIS A 188 -15.58 -13.32 1.48
N ILE A 189 -14.28 -13.57 1.44
CA ILE A 189 -13.70 -14.89 1.22
C ILE A 189 -13.97 -15.74 2.47
N PRO A 190 -14.57 -16.94 2.36
CA PRO A 190 -14.87 -17.78 3.51
C PRO A 190 -13.64 -18.04 4.38
N GLY A 191 -13.81 -17.89 5.70
CA GLY A 191 -12.72 -18.03 6.67
C GLY A 191 -11.84 -16.80 6.87
N ALA A 192 -12.07 -15.72 6.10
CA ALA A 192 -11.39 -14.46 6.34
C ALA A 192 -11.90 -13.78 7.61
N ILE A 193 -11.03 -13.01 8.26
CA ILE A 193 -11.32 -12.17 9.42
C ILE A 193 -11.36 -10.71 8.96
N SER A 194 -12.37 -9.97 9.42
CA SER A 194 -12.47 -8.53 9.15
C SER A 194 -11.37 -7.76 9.88
N ALA A 195 -10.54 -7.04 9.13
CA ALA A 195 -9.44 -6.22 9.66
C ALA A 195 -9.32 -4.90 8.87
N PRO A 196 -10.31 -3.99 8.96
CA PRO A 196 -10.32 -2.75 8.18
C PRO A 196 -9.03 -1.96 8.33
N SER A 197 -8.41 -1.56 7.19
CA SER A 197 -7.16 -0.79 7.21
C SER A 197 -7.31 0.56 7.94
N SER A 198 -8.49 1.16 7.91
CA SER A 198 -8.77 2.42 8.63
C SER A 198 -8.57 2.31 10.13
N GLU A 199 -8.74 1.13 10.71
CA GLU A 199 -8.56 0.88 12.14
C GLU A 199 -7.08 0.70 12.55
N ASN A 200 -6.15 0.75 11.62
CA ASN A 200 -4.70 0.81 11.89
C ASN A 200 -4.23 2.24 12.15
N LEU A 201 -5.11 3.23 11.99
CA LEU A 201 -4.78 4.65 12.09
C LEU A 201 -5.48 5.28 13.29
N ASP A 202 -4.83 6.30 13.83
CA ASP A 202 -5.42 7.21 14.80
C ASP A 202 -6.28 8.30 14.11
N GLN A 203 -6.82 9.23 14.91
CA GLN A 203 -7.66 10.33 14.44
C GLN A 203 -6.91 11.35 13.57
N ASP A 204 -5.58 11.37 13.63
CA ASP A 204 -4.70 12.26 12.86
C ASP A 204 -4.21 11.61 11.56
N GLY A 205 -4.62 10.36 11.31
CA GLY A 205 -4.24 9.58 10.15
C GLY A 205 -2.83 8.99 10.23
N CYS A 206 -2.22 8.97 11.41
CA CYS A 206 -0.97 8.28 11.67
C CYS A 206 -1.24 6.82 12.04
N PHE A 207 -0.29 5.94 11.79
CA PHE A 207 -0.39 4.56 12.27
C PHE A 207 -0.50 4.56 13.80
N LEU A 208 -1.33 3.66 14.32
CA LEU A 208 -1.40 3.45 15.76
C LEU A 208 -0.01 3.11 16.31
N PRO A 209 0.30 3.51 17.56
CA PRO A 209 1.50 3.09 18.26
C PRO A 209 1.70 1.56 18.22
N GLU A 210 2.96 1.14 18.24
CA GLU A 210 3.32 -0.27 18.08
C GLU A 210 2.63 -1.20 19.09
N ASP A 211 2.45 -0.75 20.33
CA ASP A 211 1.75 -1.50 21.37
C ASP A 211 0.25 -1.70 21.05
N LEU A 212 -0.43 -0.69 20.51
CA LEU A 212 -1.82 -0.79 20.08
C LEU A 212 -1.97 -1.64 18.81
N LEU A 213 -1.02 -1.56 17.88
CA LEU A 213 -1.00 -2.47 16.73
C LEU A 213 -0.76 -3.92 17.17
N ARG A 214 0.09 -4.16 18.17
CA ARG A 214 0.30 -5.50 18.77
C ARG A 214 -0.96 -6.03 19.44
N GLU A 215 -1.67 -5.19 20.17
CA GLU A 215 -2.96 -5.56 20.75
C GLU A 215 -3.97 -5.92 19.67
N ARG A 216 -4.10 -5.06 18.65
CA ARG A 216 -5.01 -5.28 17.51
C ARG A 216 -4.76 -6.59 16.77
N PHE A 217 -3.51 -6.95 16.56
CA PHE A 217 -3.12 -8.16 15.84
C PHE A 217 -2.74 -9.33 16.76
N GLY A 218 -2.91 -9.19 18.07
CA GLY A 218 -2.42 -10.17 19.06
C GLY A 218 -3.04 -11.57 18.94
N GLU A 219 -4.24 -11.67 18.38
CA GLU A 219 -4.93 -12.96 18.16
C GLU A 219 -4.37 -13.76 16.97
N ILE A 220 -3.50 -13.15 16.15
CA ILE A 220 -2.92 -13.81 14.96
C ILE A 220 -1.95 -14.94 15.36
N GLY A 221 -1.26 -14.80 16.52
CA GLY A 221 -0.29 -15.78 16.98
C GLY A 221 0.88 -15.99 16.01
N GLU A 222 1.38 -17.23 15.91
CA GLU A 222 2.47 -17.62 14.99
C GLU A 222 1.99 -18.16 13.64
N ALA A 223 0.68 -18.14 13.39
CA ALA A 223 0.12 -18.67 12.15
C ALA A 223 0.57 -17.82 10.94
N PRO A 224 0.75 -18.44 9.76
CA PRO A 224 0.98 -17.69 8.53
C PRO A 224 -0.15 -16.71 8.25
N VAL A 225 0.18 -15.47 7.91
CA VAL A 225 -0.80 -14.40 7.63
C VAL A 225 -0.85 -14.11 6.15
N ALA A 226 -2.05 -13.97 5.62
CA ALA A 226 -2.31 -13.42 4.29
C ALA A 226 -3.32 -12.28 4.37
N VAL A 227 -3.19 -11.30 3.49
CA VAL A 227 -4.04 -10.11 3.48
C VAL A 227 -4.58 -9.86 2.07
N TYR A 228 -5.85 -9.55 1.99
CA TYR A 228 -6.48 -9.02 0.79
C TYR A 228 -7.34 -7.80 1.11
N CYS A 229 -7.77 -7.08 0.09
CA CYS A 229 -8.74 -5.99 0.24
C CYS A 229 -9.71 -5.96 -0.96
N GLY A 230 -10.09 -4.82 -1.46
CA GLY A 230 -10.84 -4.69 -2.70
C GLY A 230 -10.03 -5.00 -3.95
N SER A 231 -8.76 -4.56 -4.01
CA SER A 231 -7.92 -4.64 -5.20
C SER A 231 -6.40 -4.75 -4.92
N GLY A 232 -6.00 -5.03 -3.69
CA GLY A 232 -4.59 -5.19 -3.30
C GLY A 232 -3.86 -3.87 -3.01
N VAL A 233 -4.56 -2.74 -2.95
CA VAL A 233 -3.99 -1.43 -2.57
C VAL A 233 -3.96 -1.31 -1.04
N THR A 234 -5.11 -1.22 -0.39
CA THR A 234 -5.17 -1.09 1.08
C THR A 234 -4.74 -2.35 1.84
N ALA A 235 -4.68 -3.51 1.18
CA ALA A 235 -4.04 -4.69 1.74
C ALA A 235 -2.54 -4.47 2.01
N ALA A 236 -1.85 -3.70 1.14
CA ALA A 236 -0.46 -3.33 1.37
C ALA A 236 -0.29 -2.45 2.62
N HIS A 237 -1.27 -1.58 2.92
CA HIS A 237 -1.30 -0.80 4.17
C HIS A 237 -1.44 -1.70 5.42
N ALA A 238 -2.35 -2.68 5.39
CA ALA A 238 -2.46 -3.62 6.50
C ALA A 238 -1.17 -4.46 6.67
N ILE A 239 -0.50 -4.83 5.56
CA ILE A 239 0.81 -5.49 5.60
C ILE A 239 1.88 -4.58 6.19
N ALA A 240 1.84 -3.27 5.91
CA ALA A 240 2.76 -2.31 6.54
C ALA A 240 2.53 -2.23 8.05
N ALA A 241 1.27 -2.15 8.51
CA ALA A 241 0.93 -2.17 9.94
C ALA A 241 1.41 -3.46 10.64
N LEU A 242 1.21 -4.62 10.00
CA LEU A 242 1.75 -5.91 10.48
C LEU A 242 3.28 -5.90 10.55
N ALA A 243 3.95 -5.32 9.55
CA ALA A 243 5.40 -5.22 9.51
C ALA A 243 5.97 -4.30 10.62
N VAL A 244 5.24 -3.28 11.05
CA VAL A 244 5.61 -2.43 12.22
C VAL A 244 5.75 -3.29 13.47
N VAL A 245 4.86 -4.26 13.68
CA VAL A 245 4.90 -5.18 14.82
C VAL A 245 5.71 -6.46 14.57
N GLY A 246 6.46 -6.51 13.45
CA GLY A 246 7.36 -7.62 13.13
C GLY A 246 6.70 -8.84 12.48
N VAL A 247 5.42 -8.77 12.12
CA VAL A 247 4.69 -9.84 11.45
C VAL A 247 4.85 -9.74 9.93
N GLN A 248 5.32 -10.81 9.30
CA GLN A 248 5.37 -10.92 7.84
C GLN A 248 4.06 -11.49 7.31
N ALA A 249 3.45 -10.85 6.34
CA ALA A 249 2.21 -11.29 5.73
C ALA A 249 2.32 -11.38 4.20
N ALA A 250 1.61 -12.36 3.62
CA ALA A 250 1.50 -12.52 2.18
C ALA A 250 0.41 -11.61 1.60
N LEU A 251 0.68 -10.99 0.46
CA LEU A 251 -0.32 -10.24 -0.29
C LEU A 251 -1.07 -11.17 -1.26
N TYR A 252 -2.41 -11.10 -1.23
CA TYR A 252 -3.23 -11.56 -2.34
C TYR A 252 -3.61 -10.36 -3.23
N PRO A 253 -2.85 -10.10 -4.32
CA PRO A 253 -3.02 -8.89 -5.11
C PRO A 253 -4.33 -8.82 -5.90
N GLY A 254 -4.86 -9.97 -6.35
CA GLY A 254 -6.15 -10.04 -7.05
C GLY A 254 -7.33 -9.63 -6.18
N SER A 255 -7.24 -9.90 -4.89
CA SER A 255 -8.16 -9.45 -3.85
C SER A 255 -9.63 -9.78 -4.17
N TRP A 256 -10.56 -9.08 -3.51
CA TRP A 256 -11.98 -9.28 -3.72
C TRP A 256 -12.41 -9.07 -5.17
N SER A 257 -11.83 -8.09 -5.86
CA SER A 257 -12.17 -7.80 -7.26
C SER A 257 -11.88 -8.95 -8.22
N GLN A 258 -10.87 -9.78 -7.96
CA GLN A 258 -10.65 -11.01 -8.71
C GLN A 258 -11.58 -12.13 -8.22
N TRP A 259 -11.65 -12.33 -6.90
CA TRP A 259 -12.43 -13.40 -6.29
C TRP A 259 -13.92 -13.32 -6.63
N ALA A 260 -14.49 -12.12 -6.53
CA ALA A 260 -15.91 -11.88 -6.79
C ALA A 260 -16.32 -12.07 -8.25
N HIS A 261 -15.40 -11.94 -9.20
CA HIS A 261 -15.67 -12.16 -10.61
C HIS A 261 -15.65 -13.65 -11.03
N ASP A 262 -15.07 -14.53 -10.23
CA ASP A 262 -15.13 -15.97 -10.51
C ASP A 262 -16.37 -16.59 -9.83
N PRO A 263 -17.42 -16.98 -10.61
CA PRO A 263 -18.66 -17.53 -10.05
C PRO A 263 -18.47 -18.87 -9.34
N LYS A 264 -17.34 -19.57 -9.57
CA LYS A 264 -17.03 -20.85 -8.92
C LYS A 264 -16.47 -20.68 -7.51
N ARG A 265 -16.01 -19.49 -7.14
CA ARG A 265 -15.46 -19.24 -5.82
C ARG A 265 -16.57 -18.98 -4.81
N PRO A 266 -16.51 -19.61 -3.64
CA PRO A 266 -17.51 -19.41 -2.59
C PRO A 266 -17.40 -17.99 -2.01
N VAL A 267 -18.52 -17.51 -1.49
CA VAL A 267 -18.64 -16.21 -0.81
C VAL A 267 -19.39 -16.43 0.51
N ALA A 268 -18.91 -15.80 1.56
CA ALA A 268 -19.58 -15.70 2.84
C ALA A 268 -20.09 -14.26 3.07
N THR A 269 -21.08 -14.11 3.93
CA THR A 269 -21.65 -12.83 4.38
C THR A 269 -21.90 -12.88 5.89
N GLY A 270 -22.08 -11.72 6.50
CA GLY A 270 -22.25 -11.60 7.95
C GLY A 270 -20.90 -11.58 8.69
N VAL A 271 -20.92 -11.88 9.98
CA VAL A 271 -19.74 -11.92 10.88
C VAL A 271 -19.16 -13.31 10.96
#